data_ae7f672d2f069a9c3384a81bf9cbf185
#
_entry.id   ae7f672d2f069a9c3384a81bf9cbf185
#
_cell.length_a   1.000
_cell.length_b   1.000
_cell.length_c   1.000
_cell.angle_alpha   90.00
_cell.angle_beta   90.00
_cell.angle_gamma   90.00
#
_symmetry.space_group_name_H-M   'P 1'
#
loop_
_entity.id
_entity.type
_entity.pdbx_description
1 polymer ?
#
loop_
_entity_poly.entity_id
_entity_poly.type
_entity_poly.pdbx_seq_one_letter_code
_entity_poly.pdbx_strand_id
1 'polypeptide(L)'
;MNLRQCIKVIVDVIANHTTPATDEVSEDLIEAGGGSLETLYHKEGRTPLNDFGDRLACTTYEMGGLPDINTERPSFQKYFFNYINDCIACGADGFRYDTAKHIGLSDDPKEDDGFKNNFWEKATKEVDNAENLFIYGEVLQGDNDRLADYIKEIGRTTSSTYGSKIRSGIASGNIDTAVVSDYWIGNADPNIVTWVESHDNYINDCTYNNIDSEQVVLGWAIITARKDGTPLFFDRPYNSSIDNSWGMNRIGTQGDDMYKDNRVSAVNFFRTAMKGEDESLVNPNLDSTALMIERGTKGAVIVNTNDALKVDFETNLADGTYVDRVDRKTEYTVKNGKITCDTDIPENSVVVLYNEGYTEYARPASVGVDSKTEFTYSDDTYEVTLTCSNTDNATYSLDGGKAVSYKDGDKVTIKHGDSDVSKLELRAENAEGVKTYERLEFTYM
;
A
#
# COMPACT_ATOMS: atom_id res chain seq x y z
N MET A 1 -19.85 21.30 4.25
CA MET A 1 -18.81 20.71 5.09
C MET A 1 -17.53 20.71 4.26
N ASN A 2 -16.49 21.42 4.65
CA ASN A 2 -15.28 21.56 3.82
C ASN A 2 -14.51 20.25 3.78
N LEU A 3 -14.39 19.63 2.62
CA LEU A 3 -13.67 18.38 2.37
C LEU A 3 -12.13 18.44 2.62
N ARG A 4 -11.61 19.53 3.13
CA ARG A 4 -10.19 19.71 3.48
C ARG A 4 -9.76 19.04 4.79
N GLN A 5 -10.62 18.28 5.46
CA GLN A 5 -10.34 17.80 6.84
C GLN A 5 -10.01 16.33 6.98
N CYS A 6 -9.88 15.53 5.93
CA CYS A 6 -9.81 14.07 6.10
C CYS A 6 -8.64 13.34 5.45
N ILE A 7 -7.85 13.96 4.59
CA ILE A 7 -6.69 13.31 3.97
C ILE A 7 -5.44 13.72 4.71
N LYS A 8 -4.74 12.74 5.26
CA LYS A 8 -3.45 12.91 5.92
C LYS A 8 -2.32 12.67 4.92
N VAL A 9 -1.26 13.47 5.02
CA VAL A 9 -0.08 13.39 4.14
C VAL A 9 1.08 12.82 4.94
N ILE A 10 1.59 11.68 4.51
CA ILE A 10 2.81 11.06 5.04
C ILE A 10 3.92 11.29 4.01
N VAL A 11 5.01 11.90 4.44
CA VAL A 11 6.17 12.19 3.58
C VAL A 11 7.18 11.07 3.72
N ASP A 12 7.67 10.55 2.61
CA ASP A 12 8.77 9.60 2.58
C ASP A 12 10.10 10.36 2.66
N VAL A 13 10.94 10.02 3.64
CA VAL A 13 12.19 10.74 3.94
C VAL A 13 13.36 9.78 4.06
N ILE A 14 14.48 10.16 3.47
CA ILE A 14 15.71 9.38 3.43
C ILE A 14 16.76 10.09 4.26
N ALA A 15 17.08 9.53 5.42
CA ALA A 15 18.12 10.07 6.30
C ALA A 15 19.41 9.24 6.25
N ASN A 16 19.30 7.96 5.94
CA ASN A 16 20.37 6.99 6.05
C ASN A 16 21.49 7.17 5.03
N HIS A 17 21.16 7.49 3.78
CA HIS A 17 22.10 7.40 2.67
C HIS A 17 21.94 8.53 1.65
N THR A 18 22.91 8.61 0.75
CA THR A 18 22.86 9.52 -0.42
C THR A 18 22.83 8.73 -1.71
N THR A 19 22.80 9.46 -2.84
CA THR A 19 23.05 8.89 -4.18
C THR A 19 24.43 8.24 -4.24
N PRO A 20 24.61 7.17 -5.03
CA PRO A 20 25.92 6.58 -5.30
C PRO A 20 26.86 7.56 -6.06
N ALA A 21 26.30 8.52 -6.80
CA ALA A 21 27.03 9.59 -7.48
C ALA A 21 27.38 10.69 -6.44
N THR A 22 28.43 10.44 -5.65
CA THR A 22 28.80 11.33 -4.53
C THR A 22 29.25 12.71 -4.94
N ASP A 23 29.60 12.95 -6.20
CA ASP A 23 29.87 14.24 -6.81
C ASP A 23 28.61 15.07 -7.08
N GLU A 24 27.42 14.45 -7.00
CA GLU A 24 26.14 15.12 -7.10
C GLU A 24 25.54 15.50 -5.73
N VAL A 25 26.19 15.15 -4.62
CA VAL A 25 25.75 15.51 -3.28
C VAL A 25 25.86 17.03 -3.09
N SER A 26 24.80 17.67 -2.61
CA SER A 26 24.76 19.13 -2.47
C SER A 26 25.79 19.64 -1.47
N GLU A 27 26.36 20.83 -1.75
CA GLU A 27 27.32 21.50 -0.85
C GLU A 27 26.73 21.75 0.54
N ASP A 28 25.43 22.11 0.62
CA ASP A 28 24.74 22.34 1.90
C ASP A 28 24.70 21.07 2.77
N LEU A 29 24.47 19.91 2.16
CA LEU A 29 24.49 18.63 2.88
C LEU A 29 25.90 18.25 3.32
N ILE A 30 26.91 18.47 2.48
CA ILE A 30 28.32 18.26 2.81
C ILE A 30 28.73 19.17 3.99
N GLU A 31 28.35 20.45 3.97
CA GLU A 31 28.63 21.40 5.07
C GLU A 31 27.93 20.92 6.36
N ALA A 32 26.66 20.52 6.28
CA ALA A 32 25.94 19.94 7.41
C ALA A 32 26.61 18.67 7.96
N GLY A 33 27.20 17.86 7.08
CA GLY A 33 27.99 16.67 7.40
C GLY A 33 29.37 16.96 7.98
N GLY A 34 29.78 18.21 8.13
CA GLY A 34 31.07 18.62 8.71
C GLY A 34 32.10 19.12 7.69
N GLY A 35 31.68 19.43 6.47
CA GLY A 35 32.47 20.15 5.44
C GLY A 35 33.21 19.23 4.46
N SER A 36 33.04 17.91 4.52
CA SER A 36 33.59 17.00 3.52
C SER A 36 32.77 15.69 3.44
N LEU A 37 32.93 14.93 2.35
CA LEU A 37 32.31 13.60 2.21
C LEU A 37 32.81 12.62 3.28
N GLU A 38 34.08 12.70 3.69
CA GLU A 38 34.65 11.86 4.74
C GLU A 38 34.01 12.10 6.12
N THR A 39 33.51 13.32 6.34
CA THR A 39 32.83 13.66 7.59
C THR A 39 31.31 13.51 7.51
N LEU A 40 30.74 13.57 6.30
CA LEU A 40 29.32 13.33 6.08
C LEU A 40 28.95 11.86 6.32
N TYR A 41 29.78 10.96 5.83
CA TYR A 41 29.54 9.51 5.96
C TYR A 41 30.19 8.93 7.22
N HIS A 42 29.69 7.77 7.65
CA HIS A 42 30.44 6.93 8.60
C HIS A 42 31.80 6.55 8.01
N LYS A 43 32.75 6.17 8.87
CA LYS A 43 34.10 5.81 8.45
C LYS A 43 34.10 4.69 7.40
N GLU A 44 33.21 3.71 7.57
CA GLU A 44 33.01 2.62 6.64
C GLU A 44 31.76 2.82 5.75
N GLY A 45 31.18 3.99 5.77
CA GLY A 45 29.91 4.33 5.07
C GLY A 45 29.98 4.25 3.54
N ARG A 46 31.15 3.94 2.98
CA ARG A 46 31.38 3.65 1.56
C ARG A 46 31.96 2.25 1.33
N THR A 47 31.94 1.41 2.37
CA THR A 47 32.34 -0.01 2.33
C THR A 47 31.09 -0.85 2.24
N PRO A 48 30.98 -1.76 1.26
CA PRO A 48 29.78 -2.57 1.07
C PRO A 48 29.43 -3.40 2.32
N LEU A 49 28.16 -3.32 2.73
CA LEU A 49 27.60 -4.15 3.78
C LEU A 49 27.48 -5.62 3.28
N ASN A 50 28.19 -6.54 3.93
CA ASN A 50 28.18 -7.97 3.59
C ASN A 50 27.63 -8.86 4.70
N ASP A 51 27.55 -8.34 5.91
CA ASP A 51 27.03 -9.07 7.08
C ASP A 51 25.93 -8.28 7.79
N PHE A 52 24.68 -8.58 7.45
CA PHE A 52 23.51 -7.98 8.09
C PHE A 52 23.30 -8.44 9.54
N GLY A 53 24.01 -9.46 9.99
CA GLY A 53 24.01 -9.91 11.38
C GLY A 53 24.91 -9.09 12.30
N ASP A 54 25.91 -8.39 11.75
CA ASP A 54 26.74 -7.43 12.48
C ASP A 54 26.02 -6.07 12.58
N ARG A 55 25.58 -5.72 13.78
CA ARG A 55 24.80 -4.48 14.01
C ARG A 55 25.61 -3.21 13.75
N LEU A 56 26.92 -3.21 14.06
CA LEU A 56 27.74 -2.06 13.74
C LEU A 56 27.85 -1.88 12.21
N ALA A 57 28.15 -2.95 11.50
CA ALA A 57 28.21 -2.90 10.04
C ALA A 57 26.85 -2.52 9.43
N CYS A 58 25.75 -3.08 9.96
CA CYS A 58 24.41 -2.79 9.48
C CYS A 58 24.02 -1.30 9.59
N THR A 59 24.59 -0.56 10.55
CA THR A 59 24.23 0.85 10.83
C THR A 59 25.33 1.84 10.46
N THR A 60 26.41 1.40 9.80
CA THR A 60 27.53 2.28 9.45
C THR A 60 28.17 1.97 8.11
N TYR A 61 27.74 0.90 7.40
CA TYR A 61 28.28 0.52 6.10
C TYR A 61 27.27 0.82 4.98
N GLU A 62 27.80 0.99 3.77
CA GLU A 62 26.95 1.25 2.61
C GLU A 62 26.01 0.08 2.30
N MET A 63 24.75 0.38 2.10
CA MET A 63 23.71 -0.58 1.74
C MET A 63 23.41 -0.47 0.23
N GLY A 64 23.66 -1.55 -0.52
CA GLY A 64 23.30 -1.62 -1.95
C GLY A 64 24.01 -0.60 -2.85
N GLY A 65 25.21 -0.13 -2.49
CA GLY A 65 25.96 0.89 -3.22
C GLY A 65 25.56 2.33 -2.87
N LEU A 66 24.75 2.51 -1.82
CA LEU A 66 24.28 3.81 -1.33
C LEU A 66 25.11 4.22 -0.10
N PRO A 67 25.96 5.28 -0.21
CA PRO A 67 26.83 5.71 0.88
C PRO A 67 26.06 6.08 2.15
N ASP A 68 26.48 5.53 3.28
CA ASP A 68 25.83 5.63 4.58
C ASP A 68 26.21 6.92 5.33
N ILE A 69 25.23 7.74 5.65
CA ILE A 69 25.41 9.01 6.35
C ILE A 69 25.62 8.76 7.84
N ASN A 70 26.59 9.48 8.45
CA ASN A 70 26.75 9.53 9.90
C ASN A 70 25.54 10.27 10.53
N THR A 71 24.45 9.52 10.74
CA THR A 71 23.17 10.02 11.28
C THR A 71 23.28 10.45 12.75
N GLU A 72 24.33 10.06 13.46
CA GLU A 72 24.65 10.45 14.83
C GLU A 72 25.26 11.84 14.91
N ARG A 73 25.75 12.41 13.81
CA ARG A 73 26.40 13.73 13.78
C ARG A 73 25.40 14.87 14.08
N PRO A 74 25.64 15.67 15.11
CA PRO A 74 24.67 16.70 15.54
C PRO A 74 24.39 17.78 14.49
N SER A 75 25.37 18.15 13.65
CA SER A 75 25.16 19.13 12.59
C SER A 75 24.30 18.60 11.47
N PHE A 76 24.48 17.33 11.06
CA PHE A 76 23.60 16.65 10.13
C PHE A 76 22.17 16.53 10.69
N GLN A 77 22.02 16.07 11.94
CA GLN A 77 20.71 15.97 12.58
C GLN A 77 19.99 17.32 12.58
N LYS A 78 20.69 18.41 12.91
CA LYS A 78 20.10 19.76 12.87
C LYS A 78 19.60 20.12 11.47
N TYR A 79 20.38 19.84 10.44
CA TYR A 79 20.01 20.10 9.04
C TYR A 79 18.78 19.26 8.64
N PHE A 80 18.85 17.97 8.89
CA PHE A 80 17.78 17.04 8.53
C PHE A 80 16.47 17.34 9.27
N PHE A 81 16.51 17.58 10.58
CA PHE A 81 15.29 17.88 11.34
C PHE A 81 14.73 19.29 11.07
N ASN A 82 15.52 20.24 10.60
CA ASN A 82 14.98 21.46 10.03
C ASN A 82 14.15 21.17 8.77
N TYR A 83 14.63 20.31 7.87
CA TYR A 83 13.85 19.87 6.71
C TYR A 83 12.55 19.17 7.13
N ILE A 84 12.59 18.31 8.14
CA ILE A 84 11.37 17.68 8.70
C ILE A 84 10.38 18.74 9.19
N ASN A 85 10.85 19.75 9.93
CA ASN A 85 10.00 20.83 10.44
C ASN A 85 9.43 21.70 9.30
N ASP A 86 10.19 21.93 8.23
CA ASP A 86 9.68 22.61 7.02
C ASP A 86 8.56 21.78 6.34
N CYS A 87 8.71 20.45 6.26
CA CYS A 87 7.64 19.57 5.78
C CYS A 87 6.38 19.67 6.66
N ILE A 88 6.54 19.69 7.99
CA ILE A 88 5.43 19.86 8.94
C ILE A 88 4.75 21.21 8.73
N ALA A 89 5.53 22.29 8.59
CA ALA A 89 5.00 23.62 8.30
C ALA A 89 4.25 23.70 6.97
N CYS A 90 4.63 22.87 5.98
CA CYS A 90 3.93 22.70 4.72
C CYS A 90 2.67 21.82 4.81
N GLY A 91 2.43 21.17 5.95
CA GLY A 91 1.22 20.38 6.20
C GLY A 91 1.41 18.86 6.21
N ALA A 92 2.62 18.36 6.36
CA ALA A 92 2.85 16.93 6.59
C ALA A 92 2.24 16.49 7.92
N ASP A 93 1.53 15.35 7.90
CA ASP A 93 0.91 14.73 9.07
C ASP A 93 1.73 13.55 9.63
N GLY A 94 2.82 13.20 8.97
CA GLY A 94 3.70 12.13 9.39
C GLY A 94 4.81 11.82 8.39
N PHE A 95 5.61 10.80 8.74
CA PHE A 95 6.79 10.44 7.96
C PHE A 95 6.99 8.93 7.89
N ARG A 96 7.39 8.45 6.71
CA ARG A 96 8.05 7.18 6.52
C ARG A 96 9.55 7.43 6.50
N TYR A 97 10.28 6.82 7.40
CA TYR A 97 11.74 6.83 7.34
C TYR A 97 12.22 5.62 6.54
N ASP A 98 12.75 5.91 5.37
CA ASP A 98 13.36 4.92 4.48
C ASP A 98 14.55 4.25 5.16
N THR A 99 14.78 2.95 4.87
CA THR A 99 15.91 2.17 5.38
C THR A 99 16.18 2.32 6.88
N ALA A 100 15.14 2.45 7.69
CA ALA A 100 15.25 2.72 9.12
C ALA A 100 16.13 1.70 9.88
N LYS A 101 16.20 0.44 9.40
CA LYS A 101 17.03 -0.59 10.04
C LYS A 101 18.53 -0.28 9.97
N HIS A 102 18.95 0.61 9.10
CA HIS A 102 20.33 1.02 8.92
C HIS A 102 20.71 2.28 9.74
N ILE A 103 19.76 2.83 10.50
CA ILE A 103 20.00 3.88 11.48
C ILE A 103 20.02 3.28 12.88
N GLY A 104 21.08 3.54 13.64
CA GLY A 104 21.33 2.90 14.94
C GLY A 104 20.23 3.15 15.98
N LEU A 105 19.86 2.09 16.70
CA LEU A 105 19.08 2.17 17.94
C LEU A 105 19.94 2.72 19.07
N SER A 106 19.32 3.26 20.11
CA SER A 106 20.03 3.91 21.22
C SER A 106 21.07 3.05 21.93
N ASP A 107 20.91 1.73 21.89
CA ASP A 107 21.80 0.72 22.48
C ASP A 107 22.65 -0.08 21.48
N ASP A 108 22.58 0.26 20.18
CA ASP A 108 23.40 -0.37 19.16
C ASP A 108 24.89 0.02 19.33
N PRO A 109 25.82 -0.86 18.94
CA PRO A 109 27.22 -0.51 18.81
C PRO A 109 27.36 0.63 17.79
N LYS A 110 28.33 1.50 18.01
CA LYS A 110 28.57 2.69 17.20
C LYS A 110 30.05 2.97 17.02
N GLU A 111 30.38 3.85 16.10
CA GLU A 111 31.75 4.34 15.91
C GLU A 111 32.26 5.12 17.14
N ASP A 112 33.58 5.11 17.33
CA ASP A 112 34.24 5.85 18.42
C ASP A 112 34.54 7.30 17.95
N ASP A 113 33.50 8.02 17.59
CA ASP A 113 33.54 9.41 17.13
C ASP A 113 33.01 10.41 18.17
N GLY A 114 32.55 9.92 19.32
CA GLY A 114 32.00 10.70 20.43
C GLY A 114 30.53 11.07 20.27
N PHE A 115 29.87 10.72 19.18
CA PHE A 115 28.46 10.97 18.97
C PHE A 115 27.57 9.90 19.64
N LYS A 116 26.25 10.13 19.67
CA LYS A 116 25.29 9.24 20.32
C LYS A 116 24.26 8.74 19.33
N ASN A 117 23.88 7.48 19.44
CA ASN A 117 22.70 6.93 18.74
C ASN A 117 21.42 7.55 19.34
N ASN A 118 21.07 8.75 18.94
CA ASN A 118 19.89 9.49 19.41
C ASN A 118 19.03 10.04 18.27
N PHE A 119 19.25 9.55 17.08
CA PHE A 119 18.48 9.98 15.90
C PHE A 119 16.99 9.79 16.11
N TRP A 120 16.59 8.58 16.56
CA TRP A 120 15.18 8.24 16.75
C TRP A 120 14.51 9.04 17.87
N GLU A 121 15.24 9.33 18.96
CA GLU A 121 14.72 10.19 20.00
C GLU A 121 14.38 11.59 19.45
N LYS A 122 15.23 12.16 18.62
CA LYS A 122 14.98 13.47 17.98
C LYS A 122 13.85 13.38 16.96
N ALA A 123 13.86 12.36 16.09
CA ALA A 123 12.84 12.18 15.07
C ALA A 123 11.42 12.06 15.65
N THR A 124 11.28 11.48 16.84
CA THR A 124 9.99 11.15 17.43
C THR A 124 9.55 12.07 18.57
N LYS A 125 10.48 12.94 19.09
CA LYS A 125 10.17 13.78 20.26
C LYS A 125 10.57 15.24 20.13
N GLU A 126 11.56 15.58 19.28
CA GLU A 126 12.12 16.92 19.22
C GLU A 126 11.68 17.73 17.99
N VAL A 127 11.07 17.09 16.98
CA VAL A 127 10.49 17.78 15.82
C VAL A 127 9.18 18.47 16.20
N ASP A 128 8.79 19.47 15.44
CA ASP A 128 7.58 20.23 15.67
C ASP A 128 6.35 19.29 15.67
N ASN A 129 5.41 19.49 16.61
CA ASN A 129 4.16 18.72 16.72
C ASN A 129 4.36 17.19 16.78
N ALA A 130 5.47 16.71 17.29
CA ALA A 130 5.89 15.30 17.30
C ALA A 130 4.78 14.34 17.81
N GLU A 131 4.04 14.74 18.84
CA GLU A 131 2.98 13.93 19.48
C GLU A 131 1.78 13.62 18.59
N ASN A 132 1.59 14.37 17.50
CA ASN A 132 0.47 14.22 16.57
C ASN A 132 0.88 13.61 15.22
N LEU A 133 2.16 13.34 15.00
CA LEU A 133 2.66 12.79 13.76
C LEU A 133 2.47 11.27 13.70
N PHE A 134 2.12 10.78 12.52
CA PHE A 134 2.19 9.36 12.22
C PHE A 134 3.59 9.03 11.67
N ILE A 135 4.42 8.43 12.52
CA ILE A 135 5.81 8.10 12.17
C ILE A 135 5.95 6.58 12.10
N TYR A 136 6.62 6.09 11.05
CA TYR A 136 7.06 4.71 10.96
C TYR A 136 8.38 4.57 10.22
N GLY A 137 9.11 3.54 10.56
CA GLY A 137 10.37 3.17 9.90
C GLY A 137 10.19 1.98 8.97
N GLU A 138 10.85 2.04 7.83
CA GLU A 138 10.99 0.87 7.01
C GLU A 138 12.08 -0.04 7.58
N VAL A 139 11.66 -1.23 8.00
CA VAL A 139 12.57 -2.29 8.43
C VAL A 139 12.35 -3.48 7.52
N LEU A 140 13.22 -3.65 6.53
CA LEU A 140 13.24 -4.84 5.68
C LEU A 140 13.78 -5.99 6.52
N GLN A 141 12.91 -6.98 6.77
CA GLN A 141 13.19 -8.04 7.73
C GLN A 141 14.15 -9.08 7.18
N GLY A 142 14.99 -9.55 8.05
CA GLY A 142 15.88 -10.68 7.95
C GLY A 142 16.24 -11.16 9.34
N ASP A 143 17.26 -11.96 9.47
CA ASP A 143 17.77 -12.38 10.78
C ASP A 143 18.39 -11.18 11.53
N ASN A 144 18.11 -11.05 12.82
CA ASN A 144 18.63 -10.02 13.73
C ASN A 144 18.15 -8.55 13.48
N ASP A 145 17.05 -8.35 12.83
CA ASP A 145 16.56 -6.98 12.47
C ASP A 145 16.00 -6.17 13.65
N ARG A 146 15.91 -6.74 14.83
CA ARG A 146 15.47 -6.03 16.05
C ARG A 146 14.15 -5.27 15.90
N LEU A 147 13.21 -5.81 15.11
CA LEU A 147 11.95 -5.12 14.74
C LEU A 147 11.18 -4.61 15.97
N ALA A 148 11.09 -5.41 17.03
CA ALA A 148 10.42 -5.02 18.27
C ALA A 148 11.12 -3.85 18.99
N ASP A 149 12.44 -3.70 18.85
CA ASP A 149 13.19 -2.59 19.43
C ASP A 149 13.01 -1.32 18.61
N TYR A 150 12.98 -1.42 17.28
CA TYR A 150 12.60 -0.30 16.41
C TYR A 150 11.17 0.19 16.70
N ILE A 151 10.20 -0.70 16.96
CA ILE A 151 8.85 -0.29 17.39
C ILE A 151 8.91 0.53 18.68
N LYS A 152 9.75 0.16 19.64
CA LYS A 152 9.88 0.92 20.91
C LYS A 152 10.44 2.34 20.69
N GLU A 153 11.38 2.50 19.79
CA GLU A 153 12.05 3.78 19.56
C GLU A 153 11.33 4.68 18.53
N ILE A 154 10.79 4.10 17.47
CA ILE A 154 10.11 4.84 16.39
C ILE A 154 8.60 4.93 16.64
N GLY A 155 8.04 3.94 17.33
CA GLY A 155 6.60 3.80 17.54
C GLY A 155 5.93 2.85 16.56
N ARG A 156 6.35 2.82 15.29
CA ARG A 156 5.82 1.91 14.26
C ARG A 156 6.90 1.50 13.27
N THR A 157 6.75 0.28 12.74
CA THR A 157 7.63 -0.22 11.68
C THR A 157 6.85 -1.03 10.65
N THR A 158 7.44 -1.21 9.50
CA THR A 158 6.94 -2.14 8.50
C THR A 158 7.21 -3.59 8.89
N SER A 159 6.50 -4.53 8.26
CA SER A 159 6.79 -5.97 8.31
C SER A 159 6.80 -6.56 6.90
N SER A 160 7.96 -6.54 6.25
CA SER A 160 8.13 -7.03 4.88
C SER A 160 7.92 -8.54 4.76
N THR A 161 8.35 -9.32 5.77
CA THR A 161 8.16 -10.77 5.80
C THR A 161 6.69 -11.13 5.87
N TYR A 162 5.87 -10.39 6.62
CA TYR A 162 4.42 -10.59 6.64
C TYR A 162 3.81 -10.37 5.26
N GLY A 163 4.14 -9.25 4.60
CA GLY A 163 3.68 -8.96 3.23
C GLY A 163 4.07 -10.08 2.24
N SER A 164 5.30 -10.57 2.32
CA SER A 164 5.78 -11.70 1.50
C SER A 164 4.99 -12.98 1.76
N LYS A 165 4.67 -13.29 3.01
CA LYS A 165 3.83 -14.46 3.36
C LYS A 165 2.42 -14.34 2.82
N ILE A 166 1.79 -13.16 2.91
CA ILE A 166 0.46 -12.92 2.35
C ILE A 166 0.48 -13.12 0.83
N ARG A 167 1.43 -12.51 0.11
CA ARG A 167 1.57 -12.71 -1.34
C ARG A 167 1.75 -14.17 -1.71
N SER A 168 2.68 -14.87 -1.06
CA SER A 168 2.95 -16.29 -1.33
C SER A 168 1.76 -17.17 -1.02
N GLY A 169 1.05 -16.86 0.07
CA GLY A 169 -0.17 -17.57 0.46
C GLY A 169 -1.25 -17.45 -0.61
N ILE A 170 -1.52 -16.24 -1.08
CA ILE A 170 -2.51 -15.98 -2.13
C ILE A 170 -2.08 -16.62 -3.46
N ALA A 171 -0.84 -16.45 -3.87
CA ALA A 171 -0.34 -17.02 -5.12
C ALA A 171 -0.40 -18.56 -5.15
N SER A 172 -0.25 -19.21 -4.00
CA SER A 172 -0.33 -20.67 -3.86
C SER A 172 -1.73 -21.17 -3.48
N GLY A 173 -2.68 -20.27 -3.21
CA GLY A 173 -3.98 -20.62 -2.65
C GLY A 173 -3.95 -21.07 -1.20
N ASN A 174 -2.87 -20.86 -0.46
CA ASN A 174 -2.74 -21.26 0.95
C ASN A 174 -2.76 -20.04 1.87
N ILE A 175 -3.94 -19.69 2.35
CA ILE A 175 -4.19 -18.62 3.33
C ILE A 175 -4.57 -19.18 4.71
N ASP A 176 -3.91 -20.28 5.11
CA ASP A 176 -4.07 -20.88 6.43
C ASP A 176 -3.86 -19.85 7.54
N THR A 177 -4.59 -20.00 8.64
CA THR A 177 -4.47 -19.14 9.81
C THR A 177 -3.05 -19.04 10.32
N ALA A 178 -2.26 -20.10 10.23
CA ALA A 178 -0.84 -20.08 10.60
C ALA A 178 0.03 -19.18 9.70
N VAL A 179 -0.39 -18.95 8.43
CA VAL A 179 0.31 -18.05 7.51
C VAL A 179 0.03 -16.60 7.84
N VAL A 180 -1.21 -16.29 8.23
CA VAL A 180 -1.69 -14.91 8.36
C VAL A 180 -1.69 -14.35 9.77
N SER A 181 -1.58 -15.19 10.81
CA SER A 181 -1.76 -14.78 12.21
C SER A 181 -0.63 -13.91 12.75
N ASP A 182 0.59 -14.24 12.42
CA ASP A 182 1.80 -13.61 12.98
C ASP A 182 2.34 -12.53 12.03
N TYR A 183 2.61 -11.33 12.57
CA TYR A 183 3.25 -10.24 11.82
C TYR A 183 4.79 -10.35 11.82
N TRP A 184 5.31 -11.55 12.06
CA TRP A 184 6.74 -11.88 12.11
C TRP A 184 7.48 -11.31 13.33
N ILE A 185 6.75 -11.09 14.41
CA ILE A 185 7.28 -10.70 15.72
C ILE A 185 6.77 -11.59 16.86
N GLY A 186 6.22 -12.76 16.52
CA GLY A 186 5.61 -13.70 17.45
C GLY A 186 4.15 -13.43 17.78
N ASN A 187 3.56 -12.37 17.24
CA ASN A 187 2.15 -11.97 17.42
C ASN A 187 1.72 -10.96 16.37
N ALA A 188 0.42 -10.65 16.33
CA ALA A 188 -0.08 -9.44 15.69
C ALA A 188 0.17 -8.22 16.59
N ASP A 189 0.52 -7.07 16.01
CA ASP A 189 0.84 -5.85 16.75
C ASP A 189 0.21 -4.62 16.06
N PRO A 190 -0.48 -3.73 16.81
CA PRO A 190 -1.08 -2.52 16.26
C PRO A 190 -0.06 -1.52 15.68
N ASN A 191 1.21 -1.64 16.07
CA ASN A 191 2.29 -0.76 15.63
C ASN A 191 3.01 -1.26 14.37
N ILE A 192 2.55 -2.34 13.79
CA ILE A 192 3.05 -2.80 12.48
C ILE A 192 2.30 -2.10 11.36
N VAL A 193 3.04 -1.65 10.37
CA VAL A 193 2.53 -1.19 9.08
C VAL A 193 2.61 -2.35 8.10
N THR A 194 1.47 -2.77 7.58
CA THR A 194 1.33 -3.94 6.71
C THR A 194 1.05 -3.53 5.28
N TRP A 195 1.50 -4.30 4.31
CA TRP A 195 1.16 -4.16 2.90
C TRP A 195 1.09 -5.51 2.20
N VAL A 196 0.41 -5.56 1.08
CA VAL A 196 0.49 -6.69 0.14
C VAL A 196 1.68 -6.48 -0.78
N GLU A 197 1.79 -5.28 -1.35
CA GLU A 197 2.92 -4.82 -2.15
C GLU A 197 3.39 -3.45 -1.66
N SER A 198 4.65 -3.14 -1.93
CA SER A 198 5.24 -1.81 -1.87
C SER A 198 5.84 -1.46 -3.24
N HIS A 199 6.24 -0.21 -3.43
CA HIS A 199 6.95 0.22 -4.63
C HIS A 199 8.24 -0.61 -4.85
N ASP A 200 8.98 -0.92 -3.78
CA ASP A 200 10.21 -1.72 -3.86
C ASP A 200 9.93 -3.17 -4.25
N ASN A 201 8.94 -3.82 -3.64
CA ASN A 201 8.58 -5.18 -4.04
C ASN A 201 8.10 -5.24 -5.49
N TYR A 202 7.33 -4.24 -5.91
CA TYR A 202 6.85 -4.16 -7.28
C TYR A 202 8.01 -4.02 -8.27
N ILE A 203 8.95 -3.12 -8.00
CA ILE A 203 10.08 -2.80 -8.90
C ILE A 203 11.20 -3.83 -8.78
N ASN A 204 11.68 -4.09 -7.56
CA ASN A 204 12.88 -4.88 -7.33
C ASN A 204 12.61 -6.38 -7.29
N ASP A 205 11.50 -6.80 -6.66
CA ASP A 205 11.12 -8.22 -6.56
C ASP A 205 10.21 -8.66 -7.71
N CYS A 206 9.79 -7.72 -8.58
CA CYS A 206 8.93 -7.99 -9.73
C CYS A 206 7.65 -8.74 -9.32
N THR A 207 6.99 -8.30 -8.24
CA THR A 207 5.84 -9.02 -7.66
C THR A 207 4.66 -9.16 -8.62
N TYR A 208 4.56 -8.32 -9.64
CA TYR A 208 3.61 -8.44 -10.74
C TYR A 208 3.73 -9.77 -11.52
N ASN A 209 4.86 -10.49 -11.40
CA ASN A 209 5.03 -11.83 -11.96
C ASN A 209 4.42 -12.92 -11.06
N ASN A 210 4.16 -12.62 -9.80
CA ASN A 210 3.75 -13.59 -8.79
C ASN A 210 2.27 -13.52 -8.48
N ILE A 211 1.70 -12.31 -8.45
CA ILE A 211 0.30 -12.05 -8.19
C ILE A 211 -0.25 -11.00 -9.16
N ASP A 212 -1.47 -11.20 -9.61
CA ASP A 212 -2.21 -10.22 -10.42
C ASP A 212 -2.97 -9.20 -9.56
N SER A 213 -3.64 -8.24 -10.21
CA SER A 213 -4.41 -7.20 -9.51
C SER A 213 -5.57 -7.76 -8.71
N GLU A 214 -6.23 -8.83 -9.18
CA GLU A 214 -7.29 -9.50 -8.45
C GLU A 214 -6.76 -10.12 -7.14
N GLN A 215 -5.60 -10.75 -7.21
CA GLN A 215 -4.93 -11.34 -6.05
C GLN A 215 -4.43 -10.27 -5.06
N VAL A 216 -4.01 -9.09 -5.53
CA VAL A 216 -3.69 -7.95 -4.66
C VAL A 216 -4.92 -7.53 -3.85
N VAL A 217 -6.10 -7.48 -4.46
CA VAL A 217 -7.36 -7.16 -3.76
C VAL A 217 -7.70 -8.19 -2.68
N LEU A 218 -7.45 -9.50 -2.93
CA LEU A 218 -7.62 -10.52 -1.89
C LEU A 218 -6.67 -10.29 -0.71
N GLY A 219 -5.41 -9.99 -1.00
CA GLY A 219 -4.43 -9.65 0.03
C GLY A 219 -4.80 -8.41 0.82
N TRP A 220 -5.28 -7.37 0.13
CA TRP A 220 -5.82 -6.18 0.78
C TRP A 220 -6.96 -6.52 1.74
N ALA A 221 -7.90 -7.38 1.31
CA ALA A 221 -9.00 -7.81 2.16
C ALA A 221 -8.49 -8.49 3.43
N ILE A 222 -7.47 -9.35 3.33
CA ILE A 222 -6.86 -10.01 4.49
C ILE A 222 -6.26 -8.98 5.43
N ILE A 223 -5.29 -8.17 4.99
CA ILE A 223 -4.57 -7.26 5.90
C ILE A 223 -5.45 -6.17 6.48
N THR A 224 -6.50 -5.76 5.75
CA THR A 224 -7.41 -4.69 6.18
C THR A 224 -8.49 -5.19 7.14
N ALA A 225 -8.98 -6.41 6.98
CA ALA A 225 -9.96 -6.99 7.90
C ALA A 225 -9.39 -7.29 9.29
N ARG A 226 -8.05 -7.42 9.42
CA ARG A 226 -7.36 -7.70 10.69
C ARG A 226 -7.60 -6.59 11.72
N LYS A 227 -7.56 -6.98 13.00
CA LYS A 227 -7.72 -6.04 14.13
C LYS A 227 -6.54 -5.09 14.23
N ASP A 228 -5.35 -5.63 14.20
CA ASP A 228 -4.10 -4.94 14.40
C ASP A 228 -3.40 -4.58 13.08
N GLY A 229 -2.37 -3.76 13.18
CA GLY A 229 -1.61 -3.24 12.07
C GLY A 229 -2.28 -2.05 11.36
N THR A 230 -1.49 -1.33 10.60
CA THR A 230 -1.95 -0.25 9.71
C THR A 230 -1.72 -0.69 8.26
N PRO A 231 -2.76 -1.02 7.50
CA PRO A 231 -2.60 -1.46 6.12
C PRO A 231 -2.26 -0.28 5.20
N LEU A 232 -1.25 -0.46 4.34
CA LEU A 232 -0.92 0.43 3.23
C LEU A 232 -1.33 -0.21 1.91
N PHE A 233 -2.00 0.56 1.08
CA PHE A 233 -2.35 0.18 -0.30
C PHE A 233 -1.29 0.72 -1.24
N PHE A 234 -0.64 -0.17 -2.01
CA PHE A 234 0.21 0.23 -3.11
C PHE A 234 -0.66 0.31 -4.38
N ASP A 235 -0.67 1.48 -4.99
CA ASP A 235 -1.39 1.72 -6.23
C ASP A 235 -0.44 1.45 -7.39
N ARG A 236 -0.70 0.35 -8.11
CA ARG A 236 0.12 -0.06 -9.26
C ARG A 236 0.11 1.00 -10.36
N PRO A 237 1.12 1.04 -11.24
CA PRO A 237 1.06 1.92 -12.40
C PRO A 237 -0.19 1.64 -13.25
N TYR A 238 -0.82 2.69 -13.75
CA TYR A 238 -2.04 2.57 -14.55
C TYR A 238 -1.87 1.60 -15.71
N ASN A 239 -2.82 0.67 -15.85
CA ASN A 239 -2.82 -0.36 -16.89
C ASN A 239 -1.56 -1.23 -16.93
N SER A 240 -0.92 -1.44 -15.77
CA SER A 240 0.21 -2.36 -15.68
C SER A 240 -0.25 -3.82 -15.74
N SER A 241 0.60 -4.66 -16.30
CA SER A 241 0.38 -6.10 -16.41
C SER A 241 1.72 -6.85 -16.37
N ILE A 242 1.68 -8.19 -16.38
CA ILE A 242 2.90 -9.01 -16.47
C ILE A 242 3.71 -8.72 -17.74
N ASP A 243 3.04 -8.38 -18.84
CA ASP A 243 3.68 -8.08 -20.12
C ASP A 243 4.13 -6.60 -20.23
N ASN A 244 3.53 -5.72 -19.42
CA ASN A 244 3.84 -4.30 -19.34
C ASN A 244 3.79 -3.82 -17.88
N SER A 245 4.80 -4.14 -17.09
CA SER A 245 4.85 -3.85 -15.66
C SER A 245 4.84 -2.36 -15.31
N TRP A 246 5.27 -1.52 -16.23
CA TRP A 246 5.29 -0.08 -16.04
C TRP A 246 4.01 0.62 -16.47
N GLY A 247 3.12 -0.07 -17.21
CA GLY A 247 1.88 0.53 -17.68
C GLY A 247 2.12 1.84 -18.41
N MET A 248 1.37 2.87 -18.07
CA MET A 248 1.51 4.23 -18.60
C MET A 248 2.50 5.08 -17.76
N ASN A 249 3.66 4.57 -17.45
CA ASN A 249 4.67 5.14 -16.55
C ASN A 249 5.14 6.55 -16.95
N ARG A 250 4.35 7.57 -16.63
CA ARG A 250 4.68 8.98 -16.83
C ARG A 250 4.44 9.77 -15.55
N ILE A 251 5.36 10.67 -15.22
CA ILE A 251 5.17 11.60 -14.09
C ILE A 251 3.90 12.40 -14.30
N GLY A 252 3.02 12.40 -13.28
CA GLY A 252 1.75 13.10 -13.30
C GLY A 252 0.57 12.30 -13.87
N THR A 253 0.78 11.04 -14.28
CA THR A 253 -0.34 10.11 -14.52
C THR A 253 -0.79 9.50 -13.20
N GLN A 254 -2.08 9.17 -13.14
CA GLN A 254 -2.62 8.43 -11.97
C GLN A 254 -2.15 6.98 -12.00
N GLY A 255 -2.22 6.30 -10.86
CA GLY A 255 -2.06 4.86 -10.76
C GLY A 255 -3.31 4.12 -11.24
N ASP A 256 -3.31 2.81 -11.05
CA ASP A 256 -4.47 1.94 -11.29
C ASP A 256 -5.67 2.38 -10.42
N ASP A 257 -6.87 1.99 -10.78
CA ASP A 257 -8.06 2.32 -9.99
C ASP A 257 -8.58 1.15 -9.11
N MET A 258 -7.72 0.18 -8.81
CA MET A 258 -8.04 -0.94 -7.90
C MET A 258 -8.62 -0.49 -6.55
N TYR A 259 -8.22 0.68 -6.06
CA TYR A 259 -8.79 1.25 -4.81
C TYR A 259 -10.30 1.53 -4.91
N LYS A 260 -10.87 1.58 -6.12
CA LYS A 260 -12.31 1.75 -6.38
C LYS A 260 -13.07 0.42 -6.37
N ASP A 261 -12.36 -0.72 -6.33
CA ASP A 261 -12.99 -2.04 -6.28
C ASP A 261 -13.97 -2.14 -5.09
N ASN A 262 -15.11 -2.74 -5.33
CA ASN A 262 -16.15 -2.88 -4.31
C ASN A 262 -15.68 -3.69 -3.10
N ARG A 263 -14.79 -4.67 -3.30
CA ARG A 263 -14.18 -5.46 -2.23
C ARG A 263 -13.28 -4.60 -1.36
N VAL A 264 -12.45 -3.74 -1.97
CA VAL A 264 -11.58 -2.77 -1.27
C VAL A 264 -12.44 -1.81 -0.43
N SER A 265 -13.45 -1.20 -1.04
CA SER A 265 -14.36 -0.29 -0.33
C SER A 265 -15.07 -0.97 0.83
N ALA A 266 -15.64 -2.17 0.61
CA ALA A 266 -16.39 -2.90 1.63
C ALA A 266 -15.53 -3.23 2.85
N VAL A 267 -14.30 -3.70 2.64
CA VAL A 267 -13.37 -4.05 3.72
C VAL A 267 -12.87 -2.81 4.47
N ASN A 268 -12.64 -1.70 3.77
CA ASN A 268 -12.24 -0.43 4.42
C ASN A 268 -13.33 0.08 5.38
N PHE A 269 -14.60 0.04 4.96
CA PHE A 269 -15.71 0.40 5.85
C PHE A 269 -15.91 -0.61 6.97
N PHE A 270 -15.75 -1.90 6.70
CA PHE A 270 -15.76 -2.96 7.71
C PHE A 270 -14.73 -2.69 8.81
N ARG A 271 -13.47 -2.42 8.44
CA ARG A 271 -12.41 -2.10 9.42
C ARG A 271 -12.81 -0.95 10.34
N THR A 272 -13.40 0.08 9.78
CA THR A 272 -13.86 1.24 10.55
C THR A 272 -15.00 0.89 11.49
N ALA A 273 -16.00 0.14 11.00
CA ALA A 273 -17.17 -0.28 11.80
C ALA A 273 -16.78 -1.27 12.92
N MET A 274 -15.80 -2.12 12.69
CA MET A 274 -15.34 -3.13 13.65
C MET A 274 -14.21 -2.65 14.57
N LYS A 275 -13.97 -1.36 14.64
CA LYS A 275 -12.94 -0.80 15.54
C LYS A 275 -13.21 -1.16 17.00
N GLY A 276 -12.24 -1.81 17.64
CA GLY A 276 -12.31 -2.22 19.04
C GLY A 276 -12.86 -3.63 19.27
N GLU A 277 -13.41 -4.29 18.24
CA GLU A 277 -13.85 -5.68 18.36
C GLU A 277 -12.65 -6.65 18.35
N ASP A 278 -12.77 -7.72 19.11
CA ASP A 278 -11.75 -8.78 19.13
C ASP A 278 -11.69 -9.54 17.79
N GLU A 279 -10.56 -10.17 17.54
CA GLU A 279 -10.31 -10.91 16.30
C GLU A 279 -10.30 -12.43 16.55
N SER A 280 -10.91 -13.16 15.62
CA SER A 280 -10.76 -14.60 15.46
C SER A 280 -10.43 -14.93 14.00
N LEU A 281 -9.48 -15.82 13.79
CA LEU A 281 -9.10 -16.31 12.45
C LEU A 281 -9.49 -17.77 12.34
N VAL A 282 -10.21 -18.12 11.30
CA VAL A 282 -10.70 -19.46 11.07
C VAL A 282 -10.53 -19.84 9.59
N ASN A 283 -10.13 -21.08 9.33
CA ASN A 283 -10.24 -21.67 8.00
C ASN A 283 -11.58 -22.41 7.92
N PRO A 284 -12.59 -21.89 7.18
CA PRO A 284 -13.89 -22.53 7.03
C PRO A 284 -13.74 -23.97 6.52
N ASN A 285 -14.49 -24.89 7.10
CA ASN A 285 -14.43 -26.31 6.73
C ASN A 285 -13.02 -26.95 6.81
N LEU A 286 -12.09 -26.36 7.57
CA LEU A 286 -10.67 -26.74 7.61
C LEU A 286 -9.97 -26.60 6.24
N ASP A 287 -10.48 -25.77 5.38
CA ASP A 287 -9.94 -25.50 4.06
C ASP A 287 -8.95 -24.34 4.11
N SER A 288 -7.66 -24.63 3.91
CA SER A 288 -6.59 -23.63 3.95
C SER A 288 -6.62 -22.64 2.76
N THR A 289 -7.49 -22.86 1.77
CA THR A 289 -7.70 -21.94 0.65
C THR A 289 -8.72 -20.84 0.96
N ALA A 290 -9.41 -20.97 2.09
CA ALA A 290 -10.37 -19.98 2.56
C ALA A 290 -10.01 -19.49 3.96
N LEU A 291 -10.16 -18.20 4.19
CA LEU A 291 -9.93 -17.55 5.48
C LEU A 291 -11.15 -16.73 5.88
N MET A 292 -11.64 -16.95 7.08
CA MET A 292 -12.64 -16.09 7.72
C MET A 292 -11.98 -15.30 8.85
N ILE A 293 -12.08 -13.98 8.79
CA ILE A 293 -11.60 -13.03 9.80
C ILE A 293 -12.82 -12.47 10.49
N GLU A 294 -13.09 -12.94 11.71
CA GLU A 294 -14.22 -12.47 12.52
C GLU A 294 -13.81 -11.34 13.45
N ARG A 295 -14.69 -10.40 13.66
CA ARG A 295 -14.55 -9.28 14.60
C ARG A 295 -15.65 -9.34 15.65
N GLY A 296 -15.31 -9.96 16.80
CA GLY A 296 -16.26 -10.29 17.83
C GLY A 296 -17.41 -11.16 17.28
N THR A 297 -18.64 -10.80 17.65
CA THR A 297 -19.86 -11.42 17.11
C THR A 297 -20.57 -10.53 16.07
N LYS A 298 -19.92 -9.44 15.64
CA LYS A 298 -20.57 -8.36 14.88
C LYS A 298 -20.31 -8.39 13.39
N GLY A 299 -19.17 -8.92 12.98
CA GLY A 299 -18.82 -8.94 11.56
C GLY A 299 -17.77 -9.97 11.21
N ALA A 300 -17.72 -10.32 9.93
CA ALA A 300 -16.72 -11.21 9.35
C ALA A 300 -16.37 -10.79 7.92
N VAL A 301 -15.12 -11.03 7.56
CA VAL A 301 -14.65 -11.02 6.17
C VAL A 301 -14.21 -12.42 5.81
N ILE A 302 -14.71 -12.95 4.69
CA ILE A 302 -14.33 -14.26 4.18
C ILE A 302 -13.58 -14.02 2.86
N VAL A 303 -12.38 -14.57 2.76
CA VAL A 303 -11.56 -14.55 1.54
C VAL A 303 -11.42 -15.98 1.05
N ASN A 304 -11.73 -16.21 -0.21
CA ASN A 304 -11.59 -17.50 -0.88
C ASN A 304 -10.66 -17.38 -2.07
N THR A 305 -9.58 -18.15 -2.11
CA THR A 305 -8.54 -18.07 -3.15
C THR A 305 -8.63 -19.19 -4.19
N ASN A 306 -9.47 -20.19 -4.00
CA ASN A 306 -9.53 -21.37 -4.87
C ASN A 306 -10.99 -21.81 -5.08
N ASP A 307 -11.22 -23.08 -5.35
CA ASP A 307 -12.52 -23.64 -5.67
C ASP A 307 -13.69 -23.05 -4.88
N ALA A 308 -14.91 -23.14 -5.42
CA ALA A 308 -16.10 -22.61 -4.77
C ALA A 308 -16.29 -23.16 -3.35
N LEU A 309 -16.33 -22.27 -2.36
CA LEU A 309 -16.49 -22.61 -0.95
C LEU A 309 -17.95 -22.77 -0.59
N LYS A 310 -18.35 -23.96 -0.18
CA LYS A 310 -19.69 -24.21 0.35
C LYS A 310 -19.89 -23.50 1.68
N VAL A 311 -20.96 -22.73 1.79
CA VAL A 311 -21.31 -22.00 3.02
C VAL A 311 -22.17 -22.83 3.94
N ASP A 312 -21.54 -23.62 4.78
CA ASP A 312 -22.16 -24.45 5.81
C ASP A 312 -21.12 -24.74 6.92
N PHE A 313 -20.70 -23.73 7.67
CA PHE A 313 -19.62 -23.82 8.64
C PHE A 313 -19.91 -23.02 9.93
N GLU A 314 -19.12 -23.26 10.97
CA GLU A 314 -19.23 -22.58 12.26
C GLU A 314 -18.76 -21.12 12.19
N THR A 315 -19.38 -20.25 13.00
CA THR A 315 -19.06 -18.83 13.11
C THR A 315 -19.36 -18.30 14.50
N ASN A 316 -18.64 -17.25 14.92
CA ASN A 316 -18.92 -16.47 16.12
C ASN A 316 -19.95 -15.37 15.89
N LEU A 317 -20.37 -15.11 14.65
CA LEU A 317 -21.37 -14.09 14.34
C LEU A 317 -22.68 -14.33 15.13
N ALA A 318 -23.29 -13.25 15.58
CA ALA A 318 -24.59 -13.32 16.23
C ALA A 318 -25.66 -13.88 15.27
N ASP A 319 -26.66 -14.60 15.80
CA ASP A 319 -27.78 -15.08 15.03
C ASP A 319 -28.48 -13.94 14.27
N GLY A 320 -28.73 -14.15 12.99
CA GLY A 320 -29.35 -13.14 12.13
C GLY A 320 -29.14 -13.35 10.66
N THR A 321 -29.61 -12.42 9.85
CA THR A 321 -29.37 -12.36 8.40
C THR A 321 -28.37 -11.24 8.11
N TYR A 322 -27.36 -11.54 7.32
CA TYR A 322 -26.31 -10.64 6.88
C TYR A 322 -26.31 -10.53 5.35
N VAL A 323 -26.34 -9.32 4.84
CA VAL A 323 -26.20 -9.07 3.41
C VAL A 323 -24.71 -8.82 3.12
N ASP A 324 -24.15 -9.50 2.13
CA ASP A 324 -22.80 -9.23 1.67
C ASP A 324 -22.64 -7.76 1.24
N ARG A 325 -21.68 -7.06 1.83
CA ARG A 325 -21.44 -5.65 1.55
C ARG A 325 -20.65 -5.43 0.27
N VAL A 326 -20.11 -6.49 -0.33
CA VAL A 326 -19.44 -6.42 -1.64
C VAL A 326 -20.46 -6.38 -2.77
N ASP A 327 -21.37 -7.35 -2.85
CA ASP A 327 -22.39 -7.41 -3.92
C ASP A 327 -23.69 -6.69 -3.57
N ARG A 328 -23.98 -6.49 -2.26
CA ARG A 328 -25.18 -5.89 -1.67
C ARG A 328 -26.47 -6.64 -2.01
N LYS A 329 -26.36 -7.94 -2.24
CA LYS A 329 -27.49 -8.78 -2.68
C LYS A 329 -27.54 -10.14 -1.97
N THR A 330 -26.40 -10.85 -1.90
CA THR A 330 -26.38 -12.20 -1.35
C THR A 330 -26.59 -12.17 0.15
N GLU A 331 -27.55 -12.98 0.62
CA GLU A 331 -27.92 -13.09 2.03
C GLU A 331 -27.30 -14.34 2.66
N TYR A 332 -26.72 -14.16 3.82
CA TYR A 332 -26.15 -15.20 4.67
C TYR A 332 -26.98 -15.30 5.94
N THR A 333 -27.36 -16.51 6.35
CA THR A 333 -28.10 -16.75 7.58
C THR A 333 -27.20 -17.36 8.64
N VAL A 334 -27.15 -16.74 9.81
CA VAL A 334 -26.48 -17.28 11.00
C VAL A 334 -27.54 -17.75 11.98
N LYS A 335 -27.42 -19.00 12.43
CA LYS A 335 -28.31 -19.59 13.43
C LYS A 335 -27.56 -20.62 14.28
N ASN A 336 -27.63 -20.44 15.59
CA ASN A 336 -26.98 -21.31 16.59
C ASN A 336 -25.48 -21.51 16.32
N GLY A 337 -24.75 -20.44 15.99
CA GLY A 337 -23.31 -20.49 15.76
C GLY A 337 -22.91 -21.10 14.40
N LYS A 338 -23.83 -21.20 13.47
CA LYS A 338 -23.56 -21.73 12.13
C LYS A 338 -24.04 -20.76 11.04
N ILE A 339 -23.18 -20.50 10.07
CA ILE A 339 -23.51 -19.70 8.88
C ILE A 339 -23.86 -20.59 7.70
N THR A 340 -24.89 -20.21 6.97
CA THR A 340 -25.34 -20.89 5.77
C THR A 340 -25.74 -19.89 4.67
N CYS A 341 -25.55 -20.30 3.42
CA CYS A 341 -26.04 -19.62 2.22
C CYS A 341 -26.43 -20.65 1.17
N ASP A 342 -27.42 -20.30 0.35
CA ASP A 342 -27.83 -21.16 -0.77
C ASP A 342 -26.84 -21.13 -1.94
N THR A 343 -25.97 -20.14 -1.95
CA THR A 343 -24.93 -19.92 -2.98
C THR A 343 -23.55 -20.12 -2.37
N ASP A 344 -22.70 -20.90 -3.04
CA ASP A 344 -21.30 -21.07 -2.66
C ASP A 344 -20.54 -19.75 -2.93
N ILE A 345 -19.48 -19.49 -2.14
CA ILE A 345 -18.58 -18.36 -2.36
C ILE A 345 -17.63 -18.72 -3.51
N PRO A 346 -17.63 -17.97 -4.63
CA PRO A 346 -16.79 -18.29 -5.78
C PRO A 346 -15.28 -18.26 -5.46
N GLU A 347 -14.49 -18.85 -6.34
CA GLU A 347 -13.04 -18.65 -6.38
C GLU A 347 -12.68 -17.16 -6.49
N ASN A 348 -11.55 -16.77 -5.92
CA ASN A 348 -11.01 -15.39 -5.94
C ASN A 348 -12.02 -14.32 -5.45
N SER A 349 -12.74 -14.66 -4.38
CA SER A 349 -13.82 -13.82 -3.85
C SER A 349 -13.55 -13.29 -2.46
N VAL A 350 -14.17 -12.16 -2.17
CA VAL A 350 -14.25 -11.54 -0.84
C VAL A 350 -15.71 -11.34 -0.48
N VAL A 351 -16.11 -11.79 0.69
CA VAL A 351 -17.44 -11.56 1.27
C VAL A 351 -17.28 -10.75 2.56
N VAL A 352 -18.09 -9.73 2.74
CA VAL A 352 -18.02 -8.82 3.90
C VAL A 352 -19.38 -8.74 4.58
N LEU A 353 -19.45 -9.26 5.80
CA LEU A 353 -20.70 -9.44 6.55
C LEU A 353 -20.68 -8.61 7.84
N TYR A 354 -21.54 -7.63 7.96
CA TYR A 354 -21.83 -6.90 9.20
C TYR A 354 -23.09 -6.07 9.07
N ASN A 355 -23.79 -5.85 10.19
CA ASN A 355 -24.99 -5.03 10.28
C ASN A 355 -24.78 -3.82 11.19
N GLU A 356 -24.21 -4.01 12.37
CA GLU A 356 -23.93 -2.93 13.31
C GLU A 356 -22.82 -2.01 12.78
N GLY A 357 -23.06 -0.71 12.80
CA GLY A 357 -22.12 0.28 12.28
C GLY A 357 -22.08 0.39 10.75
N TYR A 358 -22.91 -0.38 10.04
CA TYR A 358 -23.04 -0.21 8.59
C TYR A 358 -23.73 1.13 8.27
N THR A 359 -23.09 1.88 7.43
CA THR A 359 -23.67 3.06 6.79
C THR A 359 -23.51 2.87 5.29
N GLU A 360 -24.60 3.06 4.56
CA GLU A 360 -24.53 3.00 3.11
C GLU A 360 -23.57 4.08 2.59
N TYR A 361 -22.70 3.69 1.70
CA TYR A 361 -21.71 4.57 1.09
C TYR A 361 -21.83 4.52 -0.44
N ALA A 362 -21.54 5.65 -1.07
CA ALA A 362 -21.48 5.74 -2.50
C ALA A 362 -20.32 4.90 -3.05
N ARG A 363 -20.59 4.09 -4.06
CA ARG A 363 -19.53 3.42 -4.82
C ARG A 363 -19.03 4.39 -5.87
N PRO A 364 -17.71 4.66 -5.93
CA PRO A 364 -17.18 5.52 -6.97
C PRO A 364 -17.48 4.92 -8.35
N ALA A 365 -17.76 5.76 -9.32
CA ALA A 365 -17.75 5.34 -10.72
C ALA A 365 -16.30 5.05 -11.13
N SER A 366 -16.07 4.03 -11.93
CA SER A 366 -14.79 3.80 -12.59
C SER A 366 -14.93 4.09 -14.08
N VAL A 367 -13.89 4.67 -14.68
CA VAL A 367 -13.77 4.89 -16.13
C VAL A 367 -12.34 4.58 -16.53
N GLY A 368 -12.14 4.01 -17.70
CA GLY A 368 -10.81 3.62 -18.15
C GLY A 368 -10.83 3.03 -19.56
N VAL A 369 -9.81 2.28 -19.85
CA VAL A 369 -9.66 1.53 -21.10
C VAL A 369 -9.33 0.07 -20.78
N ASP A 370 -9.55 -0.82 -21.75
CA ASP A 370 -9.23 -2.24 -21.61
C ASP A 370 -7.75 -2.43 -21.24
N SER A 371 -7.46 -3.39 -20.37
CA SER A 371 -6.12 -3.68 -19.84
C SER A 371 -5.07 -4.06 -20.90
N LYS A 372 -5.50 -4.40 -22.11
CA LYS A 372 -4.61 -4.69 -23.25
C LYS A 372 -4.32 -3.46 -24.11
N THR A 373 -4.86 -2.30 -23.73
CA THR A 373 -4.65 -1.05 -24.48
C THR A 373 -3.18 -0.63 -24.39
N GLU A 374 -2.57 -0.41 -25.54
CA GLU A 374 -1.23 0.18 -25.66
C GLU A 374 -1.35 1.69 -25.78
N PHE A 375 -0.43 2.44 -25.14
CA PHE A 375 -0.42 3.90 -25.18
C PHE A 375 0.52 4.48 -26.22
N THR A 376 1.09 3.61 -27.05
CA THR A 376 1.87 3.95 -28.23
C THR A 376 1.31 3.18 -29.41
N TYR A 377 1.23 3.82 -30.57
CA TYR A 377 0.71 3.21 -31.79
C TYR A 377 1.42 3.78 -33.04
N SER A 378 1.44 3.01 -34.12
CA SER A 378 2.14 3.37 -35.38
C SER A 378 1.26 3.38 -36.62
N ASP A 379 0.01 2.92 -36.50
CA ASP A 379 -0.94 2.96 -37.60
C ASP A 379 -1.67 4.32 -37.61
N ASP A 380 -2.14 4.79 -38.77
CA ASP A 380 -2.89 6.05 -38.90
C ASP A 380 -4.14 6.13 -37.99
N THR A 381 -4.62 4.99 -37.54
CA THR A 381 -5.76 4.85 -36.63
C THR A 381 -5.52 3.76 -35.60
N TYR A 382 -5.90 4.01 -34.35
CA TYR A 382 -5.85 3.04 -33.25
C TYR A 382 -7.21 2.95 -32.58
N GLU A 383 -7.73 1.73 -32.42
CA GLU A 383 -9.01 1.49 -31.77
C GLU A 383 -8.81 1.15 -30.29
N VAL A 384 -9.44 1.91 -29.42
CA VAL A 384 -9.38 1.75 -27.95
C VAL A 384 -10.76 1.33 -27.45
N THR A 385 -10.81 0.27 -26.67
CA THR A 385 -12.02 -0.17 -25.96
C THR A 385 -12.13 0.57 -24.64
N LEU A 386 -13.26 1.25 -24.43
CA LEU A 386 -13.54 2.01 -23.21
C LEU A 386 -14.16 1.11 -22.15
N THR A 387 -13.83 1.36 -20.90
CA THR A 387 -14.43 0.66 -19.75
C THR A 387 -15.13 1.65 -18.83
N CYS A 388 -16.21 1.21 -18.19
CA CYS A 388 -16.83 1.95 -17.09
C CYS A 388 -17.63 1.01 -16.18
N SER A 389 -17.71 1.36 -14.89
CA SER A 389 -18.53 0.66 -13.92
C SER A 389 -19.16 1.62 -12.91
N ASN A 390 -20.20 1.18 -12.21
CA ASN A 390 -20.94 1.95 -11.21
C ASN A 390 -21.47 3.30 -11.73
N THR A 391 -21.83 3.39 -13.01
CA THR A 391 -22.34 4.61 -13.65
C THR A 391 -23.24 4.29 -14.83
N ASP A 392 -24.27 5.13 -15.04
CA ASP A 392 -25.07 5.18 -16.26
C ASP A 392 -24.70 6.42 -17.11
N ASN A 393 -23.76 7.27 -16.63
CA ASN A 393 -23.43 8.56 -17.22
C ASN A 393 -21.93 8.68 -17.50
N ALA A 394 -21.39 7.74 -18.30
CA ALA A 394 -20.01 7.84 -18.77
C ALA A 394 -19.92 8.63 -20.07
N THR A 395 -18.90 9.47 -20.17
CA THR A 395 -18.60 10.25 -21.38
C THR A 395 -17.10 10.27 -21.65
N TYR A 396 -16.74 10.34 -22.92
CA TYR A 396 -15.37 10.61 -23.34
C TYR A 396 -15.29 11.87 -24.21
N SER A 397 -14.12 12.51 -24.22
CA SER A 397 -13.75 13.50 -25.24
C SER A 397 -12.34 13.23 -25.72
N LEU A 398 -12.11 13.39 -27.02
CA LEU A 398 -10.82 13.22 -27.66
C LEU A 398 -10.28 14.59 -28.08
N ASP A 399 -9.03 14.91 -27.72
CA ASP A 399 -8.28 16.14 -28.06
C ASP A 399 -9.06 17.43 -27.79
N GLY A 400 -9.79 17.48 -26.66
CA GLY A 400 -10.62 18.61 -26.28
C GLY A 400 -11.89 18.78 -27.09
N GLY A 401 -12.27 17.76 -27.86
CA GLY A 401 -13.51 17.74 -28.64
C GLY A 401 -14.76 17.67 -27.77
N LYS A 402 -15.91 17.56 -28.40
CA LYS A 402 -17.20 17.46 -27.70
C LYS A 402 -17.31 16.13 -26.95
N ALA A 403 -17.81 16.19 -25.72
CA ALA A 403 -18.10 14.99 -24.94
C ALA A 403 -19.16 14.09 -25.62
N VAL A 404 -18.89 12.80 -25.66
CA VAL A 404 -19.73 11.74 -26.24
C VAL A 404 -20.02 10.73 -25.16
N SER A 405 -21.29 10.34 -25.00
CA SER A 405 -21.66 9.27 -24.06
C SER A 405 -21.18 7.91 -24.57
N TYR A 406 -20.78 7.03 -23.65
CA TYR A 406 -20.40 5.66 -23.96
C TYR A 406 -20.87 4.69 -22.88
N LYS A 407 -20.82 3.40 -23.19
CA LYS A 407 -21.07 2.28 -22.28
C LYS A 407 -19.82 1.41 -22.20
N ASP A 408 -19.77 0.60 -21.17
CA ASP A 408 -18.71 -0.39 -21.01
C ASP A 408 -18.59 -1.26 -22.26
N GLY A 409 -17.36 -1.42 -22.78
CA GLY A 409 -17.06 -2.13 -24.01
C GLY A 409 -17.23 -1.33 -25.31
N ASP A 410 -17.69 -0.09 -25.26
CA ASP A 410 -17.74 0.78 -26.47
C ASP A 410 -16.32 1.14 -26.91
N LYS A 411 -16.17 1.45 -28.20
CA LYS A 411 -14.90 1.71 -28.83
C LYS A 411 -14.76 3.14 -29.31
N VAL A 412 -13.57 3.71 -29.16
CA VAL A 412 -13.18 4.99 -29.73
C VAL A 412 -12.00 4.81 -30.66
N THR A 413 -12.00 5.49 -31.80
CA THR A 413 -10.88 5.48 -32.75
C THR A 413 -10.04 6.74 -32.55
N ILE A 414 -8.80 6.56 -32.13
CA ILE A 414 -7.77 7.59 -32.14
C ILE A 414 -7.20 7.67 -33.54
N LYS A 415 -7.03 8.90 -34.06
CA LYS A 415 -6.45 9.14 -35.39
C LYS A 415 -5.20 9.97 -35.22
N HIS A 416 -4.14 9.59 -35.91
CA HIS A 416 -2.98 10.45 -36.05
C HIS A 416 -3.37 11.74 -36.78
N GLY A 417 -3.01 12.88 -36.20
CA GLY A 417 -3.31 14.22 -36.71
C GLY A 417 -2.05 15.09 -36.78
N ASP A 418 -2.22 16.39 -36.53
CA ASP A 418 -1.08 17.33 -36.50
C ASP A 418 -0.18 17.17 -35.26
N SER A 419 -0.62 16.44 -34.25
CA SER A 419 0.11 16.14 -33.01
C SER A 419 0.36 14.64 -32.91
N ASP A 420 1.58 14.28 -32.52
CA ASP A 420 1.93 12.89 -32.21
C ASP A 420 1.31 12.39 -30.90
N VAL A 421 0.65 13.28 -30.13
CA VAL A 421 -0.02 12.93 -28.86
C VAL A 421 -1.49 13.27 -28.95
N SER A 422 -2.33 12.24 -28.80
CA SER A 422 -3.78 12.36 -28.63
C SER A 422 -4.17 12.22 -27.15
N LYS A 423 -5.16 13.00 -26.72
CA LYS A 423 -5.63 13.05 -25.34
C LYS A 423 -7.06 12.54 -25.25
N LEU A 424 -7.25 11.43 -24.55
CA LEU A 424 -8.55 10.87 -24.25
C LEU A 424 -8.92 11.25 -22.82
N GLU A 425 -9.96 12.03 -22.65
CA GLU A 425 -10.53 12.37 -21.34
C GLU A 425 -11.80 11.56 -21.12
N LEU A 426 -11.85 10.86 -19.98
CA LEU A 426 -12.98 10.06 -19.56
C LEU A 426 -13.63 10.67 -18.31
N ARG A 427 -14.94 10.68 -18.24
CA ARG A 427 -15.70 11.20 -17.10
C ARG A 427 -16.91 10.36 -16.84
N ALA A 428 -17.21 10.17 -15.56
CA ALA A 428 -18.45 9.55 -15.14
C ALA A 428 -18.98 10.21 -13.87
N GLU A 429 -20.27 9.99 -13.63
CA GLU A 429 -20.93 10.35 -12.37
C GLU A 429 -21.80 9.16 -11.97
N ASN A 430 -21.70 8.71 -10.72
CA ASN A 430 -22.55 7.63 -10.21
C ASN A 430 -23.94 8.15 -9.79
N ALA A 431 -24.81 7.24 -9.36
CA ALA A 431 -26.18 7.59 -8.96
C ALA A 431 -26.24 8.58 -7.77
N GLU A 432 -25.20 8.62 -6.94
CA GLU A 432 -25.09 9.51 -5.77
C GLU A 432 -24.41 10.84 -6.10
N GLY A 433 -24.05 11.10 -7.36
CA GLY A 433 -23.41 12.34 -7.80
C GLY A 433 -21.90 12.39 -7.56
N VAL A 434 -21.26 11.27 -7.25
CA VAL A 434 -19.80 11.18 -7.14
C VAL A 434 -19.19 11.14 -8.53
N LYS A 435 -18.28 12.06 -8.79
CA LYS A 435 -17.65 12.25 -10.10
C LYS A 435 -16.28 11.61 -10.15
N THR A 436 -16.00 10.98 -11.28
CA THR A 436 -14.69 10.44 -11.64
C THR A 436 -14.22 11.08 -12.94
N TYR A 437 -12.92 11.32 -13.02
CA TYR A 437 -12.25 11.87 -14.19
C TYR A 437 -10.94 11.16 -14.41
N GLU A 438 -10.64 10.87 -15.68
CA GLU A 438 -9.40 10.26 -16.11
C GLU A 438 -8.93 10.90 -17.41
N ARG A 439 -7.60 11.05 -17.56
CA ARG A 439 -6.98 11.56 -18.76
C ARG A 439 -5.83 10.67 -19.19
N LEU A 440 -5.96 10.11 -20.37
CA LEU A 440 -5.01 9.22 -21.00
C LEU A 440 -4.34 9.88 -22.21
N GLU A 441 -3.07 9.64 -22.42
CA GLU A 441 -2.32 10.16 -23.56
C GLU A 441 -1.80 9.01 -24.42
N PHE A 442 -2.08 9.08 -25.70
CA PHE A 442 -1.65 8.11 -26.71
C PHE A 442 -0.63 8.76 -27.63
N THR A 443 0.51 8.12 -27.82
CA THR A 443 1.62 8.67 -28.61
C THR A 443 1.78 7.88 -29.91
N TYR A 444 1.76 8.59 -31.03
CA TYR A 444 2.13 8.06 -32.33
C TYR A 444 3.66 7.93 -32.44
N MET A 445 4.18 6.81 -32.99
CA MET A 445 5.62 6.54 -33.15
C MET A 445 5.98 6.21 -34.59
#